data_8ecde8623e69d786a1a65a49a6337cd4
#
_entry.id   8ecde8623e69d786a1a65a49a6337cd4
#
_cell.length_a   1.000
_cell.length_b   1.000
_cell.length_c   1.000
_cell.angle_alpha   90.00
_cell.angle_beta   90.00
_cell.angle_gamma   90.00
#
_symmetry.space_group_name_H-M   'P 1'
#
loop_
_entity.id
_entity.type
_entity.pdbx_description
1 polymer ?
#
loop_
_entity_poly.entity_id
_entity_poly.type
_entity_poly.pdbx_seq_one_letter_code
_entity_poly.pdbx_strand_id
1 'polypeptide(L)'
;MKKKIYKRKKRGPVQAKKVTYDGIKFASGLERYMYMALKKAKIKAKYEGQTYEVVSGFNFINPSHERTANGKGEFKQRGGKKILPIKYTPDFVGKDFIIECKGRANESFPIRWKLFKKYLADNELYHRLYKPQNQKECDETVKLILSSRK
;
A
#
# COMPACT_ATOMS: atom_id res chain seq x y z
N MET A 1 48.15 12.42 -19.25
CA MET A 1 47.21 11.36 -18.81
C MET A 1 45.81 11.93 -18.58
N LYS A 2 44.81 11.52 -19.39
CA LYS A 2 43.43 11.96 -19.21
C LYS A 2 42.74 11.08 -18.15
N LYS A 3 42.37 11.65 -17.00
CA LYS A 3 41.59 10.94 -15.95
C LYS A 3 40.22 10.57 -16.49
N LYS A 4 39.90 9.28 -16.61
CA LYS A 4 38.54 8.78 -16.89
C LYS A 4 37.61 9.11 -15.72
N ILE A 5 36.70 10.05 -15.91
CA ILE A 5 35.64 10.36 -14.95
C ILE A 5 34.58 9.26 -15.08
N TYR A 6 34.56 8.34 -14.15
CA TYR A 6 33.48 7.36 -14.03
C TYR A 6 32.20 8.06 -13.54
N LYS A 7 31.27 8.36 -14.45
CA LYS A 7 29.92 8.80 -14.07
C LYS A 7 29.24 7.66 -13.30
N ARG A 8 29.04 7.83 -12.00
CA ARG A 8 28.16 6.93 -11.20
C ARG A 8 26.79 6.89 -11.86
N LYS A 9 26.37 5.73 -12.37
CA LYS A 9 24.99 5.51 -12.82
C LYS A 9 24.09 5.80 -11.61
N LYS A 10 23.19 6.79 -11.72
CA LYS A 10 22.12 7.00 -10.74
C LYS A 10 21.31 5.70 -10.70
N ARG A 11 21.37 4.97 -9.59
CA ARG A 11 20.49 3.81 -9.37
C ARG A 11 19.06 4.34 -9.32
N GLY A 12 18.19 3.84 -10.20
CA GLY A 12 16.76 4.11 -10.15
C GLY A 12 16.16 3.63 -8.83
N PRO A 13 14.89 3.97 -8.55
CA PRO A 13 14.22 3.54 -7.32
C PRO A 13 14.30 2.01 -7.19
N VAL A 14 14.66 1.51 -6.00
CA VAL A 14 14.74 0.09 -5.71
C VAL A 14 13.33 -0.48 -5.83
N GLN A 15 13.08 -1.29 -6.86
CA GLN A 15 11.81 -2.01 -7.00
C GLN A 15 11.83 -3.25 -6.12
N ALA A 16 10.73 -3.45 -5.37
CA ALA A 16 10.53 -4.66 -4.60
C ALA A 16 10.47 -5.87 -5.55
N LYS A 17 11.20 -6.94 -5.21
CA LYS A 17 11.15 -8.19 -5.99
C LYS A 17 9.93 -9.00 -5.54
N LYS A 18 9.08 -9.36 -6.51
CA LYS A 18 7.97 -10.31 -6.28
C LYS A 18 8.51 -11.67 -5.87
N VAL A 19 7.90 -12.30 -4.89
CA VAL A 19 8.32 -13.60 -4.34
C VAL A 19 7.11 -14.52 -4.21
N THR A 20 7.23 -15.76 -4.67
CA THR A 20 6.19 -16.79 -4.49
C THR A 20 6.52 -17.68 -3.31
N TYR A 21 5.57 -17.89 -2.42
CA TYR A 21 5.66 -18.80 -1.28
C TYR A 21 4.26 -19.34 -0.94
N ASP A 22 4.12 -20.63 -0.64
CA ASP A 22 2.83 -21.28 -0.34
C ASP A 22 1.76 -21.08 -1.45
N GLY A 23 2.19 -20.98 -2.72
CA GLY A 23 1.31 -20.69 -3.86
C GLY A 23 0.85 -19.24 -3.97
N ILE A 24 1.24 -18.37 -3.04
CA ILE A 24 0.89 -16.94 -3.02
C ILE A 24 2.02 -16.11 -3.62
N LYS A 25 1.68 -15.21 -4.53
CA LYS A 25 2.62 -14.21 -5.08
C LYS A 25 2.59 -12.95 -4.21
N PHE A 26 3.66 -12.73 -3.45
CA PHE A 26 3.84 -11.51 -2.66
C PHE A 26 4.51 -10.41 -3.50
N ALA A 27 4.07 -9.18 -3.33
CA ALA A 27 4.66 -8.03 -4.02
C ALA A 27 6.06 -7.68 -3.49
N SER A 28 6.41 -8.12 -2.27
CA SER A 28 7.72 -7.89 -1.65
C SER A 28 8.16 -9.03 -0.75
N GLY A 29 9.48 -9.06 -0.47
CA GLY A 29 10.04 -9.99 0.52
C GLY A 29 9.57 -9.71 1.95
N LEU A 30 9.23 -8.46 2.28
CA LEU A 30 8.70 -8.08 3.59
C LEU A 30 7.28 -8.64 3.81
N GLU A 31 6.42 -8.59 2.79
CA GLU A 31 5.08 -9.20 2.84
C GLU A 31 5.18 -10.72 3.03
N ARG A 32 6.07 -11.40 2.28
CA ARG A 32 6.33 -12.83 2.50
C ARG A 32 6.78 -13.10 3.93
N TYR A 33 7.70 -12.31 4.47
CA TYR A 33 8.19 -12.48 5.84
C TYR A 33 7.04 -12.33 6.86
N MET A 34 6.20 -11.30 6.70
CA MET A 34 5.03 -11.09 7.55
C MET A 34 4.06 -12.27 7.48
N TYR A 35 3.80 -12.80 6.29
CA TYR A 35 2.97 -13.99 6.11
C TYR A 35 3.51 -15.19 6.89
N MET A 36 4.82 -15.46 6.76
CA MET A 36 5.47 -16.56 7.48
C MET A 36 5.40 -16.37 9.01
N ALA A 37 5.60 -15.15 9.50
CA ALA A 37 5.51 -14.82 10.91
C ALA A 37 4.10 -15.02 11.47
N LEU A 38 3.07 -14.56 10.75
CA LEU A 38 1.66 -14.80 11.10
C LEU A 38 1.32 -16.29 11.12
N LYS A 39 1.74 -17.03 10.09
CA LYS A 39 1.53 -18.50 10.00
C LYS A 39 2.19 -19.25 11.15
N LYS A 40 3.44 -18.94 11.47
CA LYS A 40 4.17 -19.52 12.61
C LYS A 40 3.47 -19.26 13.94
N ALA A 41 2.95 -18.06 14.12
CA ALA A 41 2.19 -17.65 15.31
C ALA A 41 0.73 -18.16 15.32
N LYS A 42 0.30 -18.90 14.29
CA LYS A 42 -1.09 -19.38 14.10
C LYS A 42 -2.13 -18.24 14.12
N ILE A 43 -1.74 -17.05 13.67
CA ILE A 43 -2.61 -15.89 13.51
C ILE A 43 -3.27 -15.94 12.13
N LYS A 44 -4.60 -15.98 12.09
CA LYS A 44 -5.36 -16.00 10.84
C LYS A 44 -5.47 -14.57 10.27
N ALA A 45 -4.98 -14.38 9.05
CA ALA A 45 -5.16 -13.19 8.24
C ALA A 45 -5.19 -13.58 6.76
N LYS A 46 -5.91 -12.82 5.95
CA LYS A 46 -5.96 -13.02 4.49
C LYS A 46 -5.04 -12.01 3.82
N TYR A 47 -4.14 -12.48 2.97
CA TYR A 47 -3.31 -11.64 2.12
C TYR A 47 -4.18 -11.00 1.02
N GLU A 48 -4.13 -9.66 0.88
CA GLU A 48 -4.98 -8.87 -0.02
C GLU A 48 -6.47 -9.27 0.07
N GLY A 49 -6.92 -9.65 1.28
CA GLY A 49 -8.22 -10.30 1.49
C GLY A 49 -9.43 -9.41 1.28
N GLN A 50 -9.26 -8.08 1.26
CA GLN A 50 -10.34 -7.12 1.08
C GLN A 50 -9.85 -5.84 0.44
N THR A 51 -10.64 -5.30 -0.50
CA THR A 51 -10.44 -3.98 -1.11
C THR A 51 -11.51 -3.02 -0.60
N TYR A 52 -11.09 -1.86 -0.14
CA TYR A 52 -11.95 -0.80 0.38
C TYR A 52 -12.07 0.34 -0.63
N GLU A 53 -13.28 0.79 -0.88
CA GLU A 53 -13.53 1.98 -1.67
C GLU A 53 -13.48 3.21 -0.75
N VAL A 54 -12.29 3.80 -0.64
CA VAL A 54 -12.03 4.87 0.34
C VAL A 54 -12.55 6.24 -0.08
N VAL A 55 -12.75 6.43 -1.38
CA VAL A 55 -13.46 7.58 -1.95
C VAL A 55 -14.34 7.04 -3.06
N SER A 56 -15.64 7.26 -2.97
CA SER A 56 -16.59 6.84 -4.01
C SER A 56 -16.37 7.62 -5.32
N GLY A 57 -16.65 6.96 -6.44
CA GLY A 57 -16.64 7.62 -7.74
C GLY A 57 -17.72 8.70 -7.82
N PHE A 58 -17.47 9.75 -8.58
CA PHE A 58 -18.39 10.90 -8.73
C PHE A 58 -18.31 11.51 -10.13
N ASN A 59 -19.29 12.33 -10.47
CA ASN A 59 -19.28 13.10 -11.69
C ASN A 59 -18.68 14.47 -11.43
N PHE A 60 -17.60 14.80 -12.14
CA PHE A 60 -17.00 16.13 -12.10
C PHE A 60 -17.49 16.92 -13.31
N ILE A 61 -18.41 17.87 -13.09
CA ILE A 61 -19.11 18.61 -14.14
C ILE A 61 -18.39 19.87 -14.61
N ASN A 62 -17.44 20.37 -13.80
CA ASN A 62 -16.75 21.61 -14.10
C ASN A 62 -15.78 21.48 -15.28
N PRO A 63 -15.55 22.52 -16.07
CA PRO A 63 -14.45 22.55 -17.05
C PRO A 63 -13.10 22.37 -16.34
N SER A 64 -12.23 21.56 -16.93
CA SER A 64 -10.85 21.38 -16.48
C SER A 64 -9.93 21.27 -17.69
N HIS A 65 -9.03 22.24 -17.86
CA HIS A 65 -8.04 22.26 -18.93
C HIS A 65 -6.74 21.65 -18.41
N GLU A 66 -6.40 20.51 -18.96
CA GLU A 66 -5.25 19.73 -18.49
C GLU A 66 -4.70 18.80 -19.58
N ARG A 67 -3.48 18.30 -19.38
CA ARG A 67 -2.97 17.15 -20.12
C ARG A 67 -3.51 15.85 -19.50
N THR A 68 -3.18 14.70 -20.07
CA THR A 68 -3.47 13.41 -19.44
C THR A 68 -2.72 13.26 -18.10
N ALA A 69 -3.19 12.38 -17.23
CA ALA A 69 -2.60 12.16 -15.90
C ALA A 69 -1.10 11.84 -15.90
N ASN A 70 -0.56 11.31 -17.01
CA ASN A 70 0.87 11.05 -17.18
C ASN A 70 1.65 12.24 -17.73
N GLY A 71 1.04 13.43 -17.85
CA GLY A 71 1.64 14.65 -18.36
C GLY A 71 1.83 14.70 -19.88
N LYS A 72 1.36 13.69 -20.61
CA LYS A 72 1.43 13.61 -22.08
C LYS A 72 0.15 14.16 -22.73
N GLY A 73 0.16 14.24 -24.08
CA GLY A 73 -0.97 14.70 -24.85
C GLY A 73 -1.14 16.22 -24.83
N GLU A 74 -2.21 16.70 -25.46
CA GLU A 74 -2.51 18.13 -25.59
C GLU A 74 -3.12 18.69 -24.31
N PHE A 75 -2.85 19.96 -24.02
CA PHE A 75 -3.55 20.74 -23.01
C PHE A 75 -4.91 21.14 -23.57
N LYS A 76 -5.98 20.50 -23.10
CA LYS A 76 -7.35 20.75 -23.56
C LYS A 76 -8.37 20.47 -22.47
N GLN A 77 -9.63 20.88 -22.72
CA GLN A 77 -10.75 20.60 -21.83
C GLN A 77 -10.94 19.09 -21.64
N ARG A 78 -10.86 18.63 -20.38
CA ARG A 78 -11.01 17.23 -19.96
C ARG A 78 -11.97 17.06 -18.78
N GLY A 79 -12.62 18.13 -18.35
CA GLY A 79 -13.69 18.08 -17.35
C GLY A 79 -14.98 17.48 -17.92
N GLY A 80 -16.04 17.49 -17.14
CA GLY A 80 -17.32 16.90 -17.51
C GLY A 80 -17.28 15.35 -17.57
N LYS A 81 -16.45 14.72 -16.76
CA LYS A 81 -16.24 13.27 -16.76
C LYS A 81 -16.57 12.63 -15.42
N LYS A 82 -16.92 11.35 -15.48
CA LYS A 82 -17.00 10.51 -14.31
C LYS A 82 -15.59 10.25 -13.77
N ILE A 83 -15.37 10.54 -12.49
CA ILE A 83 -14.17 10.19 -11.75
C ILE A 83 -14.37 8.84 -11.09
N LEU A 84 -13.43 7.94 -11.32
CA LEU A 84 -13.48 6.60 -10.75
C LEU A 84 -13.20 6.61 -9.24
N PRO A 85 -13.69 5.62 -8.50
CA PRO A 85 -13.43 5.53 -7.07
C PRO A 85 -11.93 5.34 -6.77
N ILE A 86 -11.51 5.84 -5.61
CA ILE A 86 -10.19 5.53 -5.06
C ILE A 86 -10.34 4.29 -4.16
N LYS A 87 -9.60 3.24 -4.50
CA LYS A 87 -9.62 1.97 -3.76
C LYS A 87 -8.31 1.74 -3.03
N TYR A 88 -8.38 1.04 -1.91
CA TYR A 88 -7.25 0.64 -1.10
C TYR A 88 -7.36 -0.84 -0.72
N THR A 89 -6.29 -1.60 -0.98
CA THR A 89 -6.18 -3.01 -0.61
C THR A 89 -4.99 -3.16 0.33
N PRO A 90 -5.18 -3.34 1.64
CA PRO A 90 -4.09 -3.60 2.57
C PRO A 90 -3.51 -4.99 2.38
N ASP A 91 -2.25 -5.20 2.79
CA ASP A 91 -1.56 -6.46 2.57
C ASP A 91 -2.19 -7.62 3.36
N PHE A 92 -2.57 -7.41 4.61
CA PHE A 92 -3.20 -8.47 5.42
C PHE A 92 -4.40 -7.94 6.19
N VAL A 93 -5.49 -8.71 6.15
CA VAL A 93 -6.73 -8.43 6.89
C VAL A 93 -7.02 -9.59 7.82
N GLY A 94 -6.97 -9.33 9.13
CA GLY A 94 -7.39 -10.22 10.20
C GLY A 94 -8.78 -9.87 10.72
N LYS A 95 -9.22 -10.55 11.78
CA LYS A 95 -10.55 -10.32 12.38
C LYS A 95 -10.68 -8.90 12.97
N ASP A 96 -9.66 -8.43 13.64
CA ASP A 96 -9.64 -7.20 14.44
C ASP A 96 -8.38 -6.33 14.18
N PHE A 97 -7.64 -6.65 13.14
CA PHE A 97 -6.43 -5.93 12.75
C PHE A 97 -6.21 -5.92 11.24
N ILE A 98 -5.47 -4.94 10.78
CA ILE A 98 -5.02 -4.79 9.39
C ILE A 98 -3.53 -4.47 9.40
N ILE A 99 -2.77 -5.09 8.48
CA ILE A 99 -1.33 -4.88 8.35
C ILE A 99 -1.03 -4.39 6.93
N GLU A 100 -0.20 -3.37 6.85
CA GLU A 100 0.41 -2.86 5.62
C GLU A 100 1.94 -2.92 5.75
N CYS A 101 2.59 -3.78 4.96
CA CYS A 101 4.04 -3.92 4.95
C CYS A 101 4.66 -2.87 4.02
N LYS A 102 5.32 -1.85 4.57
CA LYS A 102 5.82 -0.72 3.77
C LYS A 102 7.27 -0.37 4.07
N GLY A 103 8.20 -1.04 3.40
CA GLY A 103 9.63 -0.76 3.57
C GLY A 103 9.98 0.67 3.14
N ARG A 104 9.56 1.10 1.95
CA ARG A 104 9.72 2.46 1.46
C ARG A 104 8.40 2.97 0.89
N ALA A 105 7.89 4.05 1.45
CA ALA A 105 6.68 4.69 0.93
C ALA A 105 6.99 5.44 -0.38
N ASN A 106 6.11 5.30 -1.39
CA ASN A 106 6.08 6.18 -2.54
C ASN A 106 5.31 7.47 -2.19
N GLU A 107 5.37 8.49 -3.07
CA GLU A 107 4.76 9.81 -2.82
C GLU A 107 3.24 9.75 -2.60
N SER A 108 2.53 8.82 -3.24
CA SER A 108 1.07 8.69 -3.12
C SER A 108 0.61 7.91 -1.89
N PHE A 109 1.47 7.10 -1.28
CA PHE A 109 1.11 6.23 -0.17
C PHE A 109 0.64 6.99 1.09
N PRO A 110 1.30 8.07 1.54
CA PRO A 110 0.87 8.78 2.76
C PRO A 110 -0.57 9.31 2.66
N ILE A 111 -0.97 9.83 1.50
CA ILE A 111 -2.35 10.33 1.31
C ILE A 111 -3.35 9.17 1.25
N ARG A 112 -3.02 8.07 0.57
CA ARG A 112 -3.88 6.88 0.51
C ARG A 112 -4.08 6.26 1.89
N TRP A 113 -3.03 6.21 2.71
CA TRP A 113 -3.09 5.71 4.08
C TRP A 113 -3.96 6.60 4.98
N LYS A 114 -3.89 7.93 4.83
CA LYS A 114 -4.81 8.86 5.51
C LYS A 114 -6.26 8.66 5.10
N LEU A 115 -6.52 8.51 3.80
CA LEU A 115 -7.87 8.24 3.28
C LEU A 115 -8.42 6.93 3.81
N PHE A 116 -7.59 5.89 3.89
CA PHE A 116 -7.99 4.62 4.47
C PHE A 116 -8.34 4.72 5.96
N LYS A 117 -7.53 5.43 6.74
CA LYS A 117 -7.85 5.71 8.15
C LYS A 117 -9.15 6.48 8.31
N LYS A 118 -9.37 7.50 7.46
CA LYS A 118 -10.63 8.24 7.44
C LYS A 118 -11.80 7.30 7.14
N TYR A 119 -11.67 6.46 6.13
CA TYR A 119 -12.70 5.47 5.78
C TYR A 119 -13.04 4.56 6.96
N LEU A 120 -12.05 4.02 7.66
CA LEU A 120 -12.29 3.18 8.85
C LEU A 120 -13.02 3.97 9.95
N ALA A 121 -12.63 5.21 10.20
CA ALA A 121 -13.26 6.07 11.21
C ALA A 121 -14.71 6.42 10.84
N ASP A 122 -14.96 6.83 9.60
CA ASP A 122 -16.30 7.20 9.11
C ASP A 122 -17.29 6.02 9.10
N ASN A 123 -16.78 4.80 8.94
CA ASN A 123 -17.60 3.57 8.93
C ASN A 123 -17.56 2.81 10.25
N GLU A 124 -17.01 3.41 11.31
CA GLU A 124 -16.91 2.80 12.65
C GLU A 124 -16.27 1.40 12.66
N LEU A 125 -15.24 1.20 11.81
CA LEU A 125 -14.51 -0.05 11.68
C LEU A 125 -13.29 -0.05 12.62
N TYR A 126 -13.41 -0.69 13.77
CA TYR A 126 -12.40 -0.69 14.83
C TYR A 126 -11.32 -1.76 14.62
N HIS A 127 -10.55 -1.64 13.52
CA HIS A 127 -9.38 -2.49 13.30
C HIS A 127 -8.13 -1.80 13.84
N ARG A 128 -7.30 -2.54 14.55
CA ARG A 128 -5.95 -2.09 14.88
C ARG A 128 -5.09 -2.12 13.64
N LEU A 129 -4.36 -1.04 13.40
CA LEU A 129 -3.51 -0.90 12.22
C LEU A 129 -2.05 -1.10 12.59
N TYR A 130 -1.34 -1.89 11.79
CA TYR A 130 0.10 -2.11 11.91
C TYR A 130 0.75 -1.81 10.57
N LYS A 131 1.88 -1.09 10.61
CA LYS A 131 2.63 -0.72 9.40
C LYS A 131 4.12 -1.01 9.58
N PRO A 132 4.53 -2.28 9.60
CA PRO A 132 5.91 -2.66 9.73
C PRO A 132 6.73 -2.26 8.48
N GLN A 133 7.95 -1.75 8.69
CA GLN A 133 8.89 -1.34 7.65
C GLN A 133 10.06 -2.32 7.46
N ASN A 134 10.26 -3.24 8.40
CA ASN A 134 11.33 -4.22 8.40
C ASN A 134 10.90 -5.49 9.15
N GLN A 135 11.75 -6.53 9.12
CA GLN A 135 11.46 -7.82 9.75
C GLN A 135 11.28 -7.71 11.27
N LYS A 136 12.09 -6.89 11.94
CA LYS A 136 11.97 -6.68 13.39
C LYS A 136 10.60 -6.12 13.77
N GLU A 137 10.09 -5.17 12.99
CA GLU A 137 8.76 -4.59 13.19
C GLU A 137 7.64 -5.59 12.84
N CYS A 138 7.87 -6.51 11.89
CA CYS A 138 6.95 -7.63 11.64
C CYS A 138 6.85 -8.54 12.87
N ASP A 139 7.97 -8.90 13.48
CA ASP A 139 8.00 -9.73 14.70
C ASP A 139 7.32 -9.01 15.87
N GLU A 140 7.54 -7.70 16.01
CA GLU A 140 6.86 -6.89 17.03
C GLU A 140 5.35 -6.81 16.78
N THR A 141 4.93 -6.68 15.53
CA THR A 141 3.50 -6.72 15.15
C THR A 141 2.84 -8.01 15.60
N VAL A 142 3.49 -9.16 15.40
CA VAL A 142 2.99 -10.46 15.88
C VAL A 142 2.82 -10.46 17.40
N LYS A 143 3.82 -9.97 18.15
CA LYS A 143 3.74 -9.88 19.62
C LYS A 143 2.57 -9.00 20.09
N LEU A 144 2.40 -7.83 19.47
CA LEU A 144 1.31 -6.91 19.79
C LEU A 144 -0.08 -7.54 19.51
N ILE A 145 -0.24 -8.28 18.42
CA ILE A 145 -1.48 -8.98 18.11
C ILE A 145 -1.75 -10.07 19.15
N LEU A 146 -0.75 -10.85 19.55
CA LEU A 146 -0.91 -11.91 20.55
C LEU A 146 -1.21 -11.33 21.93
N SER A 147 -0.56 -10.26 22.34
CA SER A 147 -0.78 -9.63 23.66
C SER A 147 -2.19 -9.05 23.81
N SER A 148 -2.78 -8.60 22.72
CA SER A 148 -4.13 -8.03 22.71
C SER A 148 -5.28 -9.07 22.74
N ARG A 149 -4.94 -10.36 22.66
CA ARG A 149 -5.91 -11.49 22.71
C ARG A 149 -6.01 -12.14 24.10
N LYS A 150 -5.19 -11.67 25.03
CA LYS A 150 -5.24 -12.05 26.44
C LYS A 150 -6.24 -11.18 27.18
#